data_5449a30a5de79f59b1e52fee514bb384
#
_entry.id   5449a30a5de79f59b1e52fee514bb384
#
_cell.length_a   1.000
_cell.length_b   1.000
_cell.length_c   1.000
_cell.angle_alpha   90.00
_cell.angle_beta   90.00
_cell.angle_gamma   90.00
#
_symmetry.space_group_name_H-M   'P 1'
#
loop_
_entity.id
_entity.type
_entity.pdbx_description
1 polymer ?
#
loop_
_entity_poly.entity_id
_entity_poly.type
_entity_poly.pdbx_seq_one_letter_code
_entity_poly.pdbx_strand_id
1 'polypeptide(L)'
;MTNIHSNPTPLRQKFIEYLTLNRKAERTVHTYVSFIYSLAKHCRRSPDLLGHEDIRGWLYYLIAERKQAASTVNLAINAVRSFYGGLLQREIEPLLHQIKRPRRPALAQRLYSMA
;
A
#
# COMPACT_ATOMS: atom_id res chain seq x y z
N MET A 1 10.33 3.78 23.12
CA MET A 1 9.74 3.43 22.22
C MET A 1 9.67 2.14 21.97
N THR A 2 9.17 1.46 22.21
CA THR A 2 9.18 0.30 21.94
C THR A 2 8.01 -0.17 21.53
N ASN A 3 7.82 -0.80 20.76
CA ASN A 3 6.68 -1.37 20.29
C ASN A 3 7.20 -2.40 19.40
N ILE A 4 6.40 -3.07 18.67
CA ILE A 4 6.88 -4.12 17.84
C ILE A 4 7.78 -3.55 16.85
N HIS A 5 7.83 -2.25 16.77
CA HIS A 5 8.70 -1.64 15.85
C HIS A 5 9.88 -1.07 16.57
N SER A 6 10.16 -1.55 17.75
CA SER A 6 11.23 -0.98 18.52
C SER A 6 12.55 -1.13 17.78
N ASN A 7 12.69 -2.13 16.90
CA ASN A 7 13.91 -2.25 16.15
C ASN A 7 13.57 -2.13 14.69
N PRO A 8 13.25 -0.93 14.23
CA PRO A 8 12.89 -0.77 12.84
C PRO A 8 14.08 -1.09 11.98
N THR A 9 13.83 -1.77 10.89
CA THR A 9 14.89 -2.08 9.96
C THR A 9 15.33 -0.80 9.28
N PRO A 10 16.52 -0.78 8.71
CA PRO A 10 16.94 0.39 7.95
C PRO A 10 15.96 0.74 6.84
N LEU A 11 15.38 -0.26 6.22
CA LEU A 11 14.42 -0.03 5.14
C LEU A 11 13.17 0.65 5.66
N ARG A 12 12.68 0.21 6.81
CA ARG A 12 11.50 0.83 7.41
C ARG A 12 11.79 2.29 7.73
N GLN A 13 12.95 2.55 8.29
CA GLN A 13 13.30 3.91 8.64
C GLN A 13 13.39 4.78 7.38
N LYS A 14 13.92 4.25 6.30
CA LYS A 14 13.99 4.99 5.06
C LYS A 14 12.60 5.33 4.53
N PHE A 15 11.67 4.40 4.68
CA PHE A 15 10.32 4.64 4.21
C PHE A 15 9.65 5.74 5.05
N ILE A 16 9.85 5.70 6.36
CA ILE A 16 9.33 6.73 7.24
C ILE A 16 9.88 8.09 6.84
N GLU A 17 11.18 8.15 6.59
CA GLU A 17 11.81 9.41 6.20
C GLU A 17 11.30 9.88 4.85
N TYR A 18 11.14 8.97 3.90
CA TYR A 18 10.64 9.32 2.60
C TYR A 18 9.24 9.92 2.68
N LEU A 19 8.37 9.29 3.45
CA LEU A 19 7.01 9.79 3.59
C LEU A 19 6.97 11.13 4.31
N THR A 20 7.83 11.28 5.31
CA THR A 20 7.90 12.52 6.06
C THR A 20 8.39 13.66 5.17
N LEU A 21 9.40 13.37 4.35
CA LEU A 21 9.91 14.38 3.44
C LEU A 21 8.89 14.76 2.38
N ASN A 22 7.97 13.86 2.09
CA ASN A 22 6.91 14.15 1.14
C ASN A 22 5.70 14.75 1.84
N ARG A 23 5.89 15.20 3.06
CA ARG A 23 4.88 15.96 3.81
C ARG A 23 3.61 15.17 4.09
N LYS A 24 3.72 13.87 4.21
CA LYS A 24 2.55 13.06 4.57
C LYS A 24 2.23 13.26 6.04
N ALA A 25 0.95 13.25 6.36
CA ALA A 25 0.54 13.40 7.74
C ALA A 25 1.06 12.23 8.57
N GLU A 26 1.28 12.45 9.83
CA GLU A 26 1.81 11.41 10.70
C GLU A 26 0.95 10.16 10.68
N ARG A 27 -0.36 10.33 10.67
CA ARG A 27 -1.25 9.18 10.63
C ARG A 27 -1.06 8.39 9.32
N THR A 28 -0.88 9.09 8.21
CA THR A 28 -0.67 8.43 6.94
C THR A 28 0.65 7.66 6.94
N VAL A 29 1.69 8.26 7.51
CA VAL A 29 2.99 7.59 7.60
C VAL A 29 2.82 6.28 8.36
N HIS A 30 2.14 6.32 9.50
CA HIS A 30 1.94 5.14 10.31
C HIS A 30 1.14 4.08 9.54
N THR A 31 0.09 4.50 8.86
CA THR A 31 -0.76 3.59 8.12
C THR A 31 -0.01 2.91 6.99
N TYR A 32 0.74 3.69 6.22
CA TYR A 32 1.47 3.12 5.09
C TYR A 32 2.55 2.15 5.56
N VAL A 33 3.27 2.52 6.61
CA VAL A 33 4.30 1.64 7.14
C VAL A 33 3.68 0.33 7.63
N SER A 34 2.51 0.41 8.25
CA SER A 34 1.82 -0.78 8.72
C SER A 34 1.41 -1.69 7.58
N PHE A 35 0.95 -1.12 6.47
CA PHE A 35 0.57 -1.94 5.33
C PHE A 35 1.77 -2.66 4.75
N ILE A 36 2.89 -1.98 4.61
CA ILE A 36 4.08 -2.63 4.06
C ILE A 36 4.59 -3.70 5.01
N TYR A 37 4.48 -3.47 6.31
CA TYR A 37 4.85 -4.47 7.29
C TYR A 37 3.94 -5.72 7.14
N SER A 38 2.63 -5.49 6.96
CA SER A 38 1.70 -6.59 6.79
C SER A 38 2.00 -7.39 5.53
N LEU A 39 2.35 -6.69 4.46
CA LEU A 39 2.71 -7.36 3.21
C LEU A 39 3.95 -8.23 3.42
N ALA A 40 4.97 -7.69 4.05
CA ALA A 40 6.19 -8.44 4.28
C ALA A 40 5.92 -9.65 5.16
N LYS A 41 5.09 -9.48 6.19
CA LYS A 41 4.77 -10.57 7.08
C LYS A 41 3.98 -11.66 6.36
N HIS A 42 3.07 -11.26 5.50
CA HIS A 42 2.26 -12.19 4.74
C HIS A 42 3.15 -13.04 3.82
N CYS A 43 4.12 -12.41 3.20
CA CYS A 43 5.02 -13.10 2.27
C CYS A 43 6.25 -13.67 2.96
N ARG A 44 6.44 -13.36 4.22
CA ARG A 44 7.58 -13.87 5.01
C ARG A 44 8.92 -13.52 4.39
N ARG A 45 9.03 -12.33 3.85
CA ARG A 45 10.29 -11.86 3.28
C ARG A 45 10.34 -10.35 3.41
N SER A 46 11.54 -9.81 3.32
CA SER A 46 11.71 -8.38 3.36
C SER A 46 10.97 -7.76 2.17
N PRO A 47 10.28 -6.64 2.37
CA PRO A 47 9.43 -6.10 1.30
C PRO A 47 10.21 -5.72 0.04
N ASP A 48 11.48 -5.34 0.18
CA ASP A 48 12.26 -4.98 -1.01
C ASP A 48 12.60 -6.18 -1.86
N LEU A 49 12.42 -7.39 -1.34
CA LEU A 49 12.69 -8.60 -2.11
C LEU A 49 11.47 -9.15 -2.81
N LEU A 50 10.31 -8.53 -2.63
CA LEU A 50 9.08 -9.05 -3.21
C LEU A 50 8.92 -8.61 -4.65
N GLY A 51 8.34 -9.49 -5.45
CA GLY A 51 8.07 -9.17 -6.85
C GLY A 51 6.60 -8.84 -7.06
N HIS A 52 6.23 -8.56 -8.30
CA HIS A 52 4.86 -8.19 -8.62
C HIS A 52 3.87 -9.28 -8.22
N GLU A 53 4.25 -10.54 -8.38
CA GLU A 53 3.33 -11.63 -8.06
C GLU A 53 3.04 -11.69 -6.57
N ASP A 54 4.05 -11.42 -5.75
CA ASP A 54 3.85 -11.42 -4.32
C ASP A 54 2.91 -10.30 -3.90
N ILE A 55 3.11 -9.13 -4.48
CA ILE A 55 2.29 -7.97 -4.14
C ILE A 55 0.86 -8.19 -4.61
N ARG A 56 0.71 -8.72 -5.82
CA ARG A 56 -0.60 -8.98 -6.36
C ARG A 56 -1.35 -10.00 -5.51
N GLY A 57 -0.65 -11.04 -5.07
CA GLY A 57 -1.26 -12.06 -4.22
C GLY A 57 -1.74 -11.49 -2.91
N TRP A 58 -0.97 -10.58 -2.33
CA TRP A 58 -1.36 -9.96 -1.08
C TRP A 58 -2.60 -9.08 -1.25
N LEU A 59 -2.64 -8.31 -2.34
CA LEU A 59 -3.82 -7.47 -2.59
C LEU A 59 -5.04 -8.34 -2.84
N TYR A 60 -4.86 -9.45 -3.56
CA TYR A 60 -5.95 -10.38 -3.77
C TYR A 60 -6.46 -10.92 -2.43
N TYR A 61 -5.53 -11.24 -1.54
CA TYR A 61 -5.86 -11.74 -0.22
C TYR A 61 -6.71 -10.72 0.55
N LEU A 62 -6.31 -9.45 0.50
CA LEU A 62 -7.06 -8.41 1.20
C LEU A 62 -8.48 -8.28 0.65
N ILE A 63 -8.63 -8.38 -0.65
CA ILE A 63 -9.93 -8.20 -1.28
C ILE A 63 -10.81 -9.45 -1.15
N ALA A 64 -10.28 -10.58 -1.52
CA ALA A 64 -11.09 -11.79 -1.61
C ALA A 64 -11.24 -12.54 -0.30
N GLU A 65 -10.19 -12.59 0.49
CA GLU A 65 -10.25 -13.38 1.71
C GLU A 65 -10.52 -12.55 2.94
N ARG A 66 -9.90 -11.38 3.07
CA ARG A 66 -10.15 -10.54 4.21
C ARG A 66 -11.34 -9.63 3.98
N LYS A 67 -11.79 -9.52 2.73
CA LYS A 67 -12.94 -8.70 2.36
C LYS A 67 -12.85 -7.31 2.96
N GLN A 68 -11.68 -6.70 2.84
CA GLN A 68 -11.48 -5.38 3.39
C GLN A 68 -12.32 -4.34 2.66
N ALA A 69 -12.67 -3.29 3.37
CA ALA A 69 -13.47 -2.23 2.78
C ALA A 69 -12.72 -1.55 1.64
N ALA A 70 -13.48 -0.95 0.73
CA ALA A 70 -12.89 -0.28 -0.43
C ALA A 70 -11.87 0.77 -0.02
N SER A 71 -12.16 1.53 1.02
CA SER A 71 -11.23 2.57 1.46
C SER A 71 -9.92 1.95 1.96
N THR A 72 -10.01 0.80 2.63
CA THR A 72 -8.82 0.13 3.12
C THR A 72 -7.96 -0.37 1.97
N VAL A 73 -8.61 -0.95 0.96
CA VAL A 73 -7.89 -1.45 -0.20
C VAL A 73 -7.19 -0.30 -0.93
N ASN A 74 -7.87 0.84 -1.04
CA ASN A 74 -7.26 2.01 -1.66
C ASN A 74 -6.04 2.48 -0.90
N LEU A 75 -6.10 2.45 0.43
CA LEU A 75 -4.96 2.84 1.23
C LEU A 75 -3.79 1.87 1.03
N ALA A 76 -4.11 0.58 0.93
CA ALA A 76 -3.07 -0.42 0.71
C ALA A 76 -2.39 -0.19 -0.65
N ILE A 77 -3.19 0.10 -1.68
CA ILE A 77 -2.65 0.38 -3.00
C ILE A 77 -1.75 1.61 -2.97
N ASN A 78 -2.19 2.65 -2.26
CA ASN A 78 -1.38 3.85 -2.16
C ASN A 78 -0.08 3.60 -1.40
N ALA A 79 -0.13 2.74 -0.37
CA ALA A 79 1.08 2.40 0.35
C ALA A 79 2.07 1.66 -0.57
N VAL A 80 1.56 0.73 -1.37
CA VAL A 80 2.40 0.00 -2.33
C VAL A 80 3.01 0.96 -3.33
N ARG A 81 2.19 1.88 -3.85
CA ARG A 81 2.70 2.83 -4.83
C ARG A 81 3.80 3.70 -4.22
N SER A 82 3.60 4.15 -2.99
CA SER A 82 4.60 5.00 -2.35
C SER A 82 5.89 4.24 -2.06
N PHE A 83 5.78 3.01 -1.60
CA PHE A 83 6.96 2.25 -1.23
C PHE A 83 7.72 1.78 -2.46
N TYR A 84 7.05 1.10 -3.36
CA TYR A 84 7.74 0.52 -4.52
C TYR A 84 7.98 1.52 -5.62
N GLY A 85 6.99 2.35 -5.92
CA GLY A 85 7.15 3.34 -6.97
C GLY A 85 7.93 4.55 -6.53
N GLY A 86 7.70 4.97 -5.29
CA GLY A 86 8.36 6.17 -4.78
C GLY A 86 9.72 5.90 -4.20
N LEU A 87 9.76 5.19 -3.08
CA LEU A 87 11.04 4.97 -2.40
C LEU A 87 12.00 4.09 -3.21
N LEU A 88 11.52 2.95 -3.67
CA LEU A 88 12.38 2.02 -4.39
C LEU A 88 12.49 2.31 -5.87
N GLN A 89 11.66 3.22 -6.37
CA GLN A 89 11.68 3.62 -7.76
C GLN A 89 11.57 2.45 -8.73
N ARG A 90 10.67 1.51 -8.41
CA ARG A 90 10.43 0.37 -9.26
C ARG A 90 9.18 0.60 -10.09
N GLU A 91 9.11 -0.09 -11.21
CA GLU A 91 7.96 0.04 -12.09
C GLU A 91 6.80 -0.73 -11.49
N ILE A 92 5.93 -0.08 -10.78
CA ILE A 92 4.82 -0.74 -10.13
C ILE A 92 3.47 -0.45 -10.76
N GLU A 93 3.36 0.59 -11.56
CA GLU A 93 2.07 0.97 -12.13
C GLU A 93 1.42 -0.11 -13.00
N PRO A 94 2.18 -0.86 -13.83
CA PRO A 94 1.54 -1.90 -14.61
C PRO A 94 0.81 -2.92 -13.74
N LEU A 95 1.38 -3.24 -12.58
CA LEU A 95 0.72 -4.15 -11.67
C LEU A 95 -0.53 -3.52 -11.09
N LEU A 96 -0.42 -2.27 -10.67
CA LEU A 96 -1.54 -1.60 -10.02
C LEU A 96 -2.69 -1.36 -10.99
N HIS A 97 -2.39 -1.23 -12.27
CA HIS A 97 -3.44 -1.06 -13.25
C HIS A 97 -4.24 -2.34 -13.46
N GLN A 98 -3.71 -3.48 -13.08
CA GLN A 98 -4.44 -4.72 -13.19
C GLN A 98 -5.43 -4.87 -12.05
N ILE A 99 -5.29 -4.09 -11.01
CA ILE A 99 -6.17 -4.18 -9.87
C ILE A 99 -7.16 -3.06 -9.94
N LYS A 100 -8.43 -3.43 -10.10
CA LYS A 100 -9.44 -2.41 -10.22
C LYS A 100 -9.62 -1.71 -8.89
N ARG A 101 -9.35 -0.45 -8.86
CA ARG A 101 -9.50 0.30 -7.63
C ARG A 101 -10.96 0.50 -7.31
N PRO A 102 -11.31 0.46 -6.04
CA PRO A 102 -12.69 0.74 -5.66
C PRO A 102 -13.09 2.11 -6.15
N ARG A 103 -14.31 2.19 -6.65
CA ARG A 103 -14.77 3.43 -7.22
C ARG A 103 -15.55 4.23 -6.23
N ARG A 104 -15.79 5.47 -6.59
CA ARG A 104 -16.61 6.28 -5.76
C ARG A 104 -18.01 5.75 -5.75
N PRO A 105 -18.84 6.23 -4.85
CA PRO A 105 -20.20 5.77 -4.77
C PRO A 105 -20.92 5.88 -6.10
N ALA A 106 -21.93 5.08 -6.29
CA ALA A 106 -22.65 5.01 -7.52
C ALA A 106 -23.14 6.35 -8.01
N LEU A 107 -23.46 7.23 -7.10
CA LEU A 107 -23.94 8.54 -7.48
C LEU A 107 -22.95 9.27 -8.37
N ALA A 108 -21.71 9.29 -7.96
CA ALA A 108 -20.69 9.99 -8.73
C ALA A 108 -20.52 9.35 -10.09
N GLN A 109 -20.57 8.04 -10.14
CA GLN A 109 -20.46 7.39 -11.41
C GLN A 109 -21.60 7.68 -12.32
N ARG A 110 -22.77 7.74 -11.77
CA ARG A 110 -23.93 8.01 -12.57
C ARG A 110 -23.87 9.39 -13.18
N LEU A 111 -23.35 10.35 -12.44
CA LEU A 111 -23.22 11.69 -12.96
C LEU A 111 -22.29 11.71 -14.17
N TYR A 112 -21.22 10.97 -14.09
CA TYR A 112 -20.31 10.91 -15.19
C TYR A 112 -20.94 10.23 -16.40
N SER A 113 -21.68 9.18 -16.17
CA SER A 113 -22.24 8.49 -17.30
C SER A 113 -23.32 9.31 -17.98
N MET A 114 -23.89 10.23 -17.29
CA MET A 114 -24.91 11.05 -17.92
C MET A 114 -24.31 12.19 -18.68
N ALA A 115 -23.07 12.44 -18.44
CA ALA A 115 -22.40 13.48 -19.19
C ALA A 115 -22.03 12.98 -20.57
#